data_ca9299f2de2f0325102c1823153009ba
#
_entry.id   ca9299f2de2f0325102c1823153009ba
#
_cell.length_a   1.000
_cell.length_b   1.000
_cell.length_c   1.000
_cell.angle_alpha   90.00
_cell.angle_beta   90.00
_cell.angle_gamma   90.00
#
_symmetry.space_group_name_H-M   'P 1'
#
loop_
_entity.id
_entity.type
_entity.pdbx_description
1 polymer ?
#
loop_
_entity_poly.entity_id
_entity_poly.type
_entity_poly.pdbx_seq_one_letter_code
_entity_poly.pdbx_strand_id
1 'polypeptide(L)'
;ALAGGSNLKAKLANRYPELEDNRIVKSILDEIQDREHAGYSFENADGSFDLVVRRHVGKYKTQFEPLYYRIYSPSNEDHSESDGLIEASVKVRVGTVDDAKSDNLRLCAAEGNGPVDALNRALRKALLDEFPVLEDLHLTDFTVRVVNSTEETAAKVRVYLEHRFQGEMFGTVGVNVDIIKA
;
A
#
# COMPACT_ATOMS: atom_id res chain seq x y z
N ALA A 1 -16.49 5.94 11.36
CA ALA A 1 -16.05 5.18 12.52
C ALA A 1 -16.62 3.76 12.44
N LEU A 2 -15.75 2.77 12.23
CA LEU A 2 -16.09 1.33 12.29
C LEU A 2 -16.22 0.87 13.77
N ALA A 3 -16.85 1.66 14.59
CA ALA A 3 -16.95 1.44 16.01
C ALA A 3 -17.93 0.29 16.34
N GLY A 4 -17.38 -0.93 16.50
CA GLY A 4 -18.05 -2.03 17.18
C GLY A 4 -18.00 -3.37 16.42
N GLY A 5 -17.73 -4.45 17.18
CA GLY A 5 -17.66 -5.81 16.65
C GLY A 5 -18.93 -6.29 15.94
N SER A 6 -20.11 -5.79 16.36
CA SER A 6 -21.39 -6.09 15.72
C SER A 6 -21.46 -5.54 14.28
N ASN A 7 -20.90 -4.34 14.03
CA ASN A 7 -20.89 -3.72 12.72
C ASN A 7 -19.89 -4.42 11.79
N LEU A 8 -18.74 -4.84 12.32
CA LEU A 8 -17.75 -5.64 11.61
C LEU A 8 -18.37 -6.96 11.14
N LYS A 9 -19.02 -7.69 12.03
CA LYS A 9 -19.71 -8.95 11.73
C LYS A 9 -20.79 -8.75 10.66
N ALA A 10 -21.67 -7.76 10.83
CA ALA A 10 -22.77 -7.51 9.90
C ALA A 10 -22.28 -7.23 8.46
N LYS A 11 -21.15 -6.55 8.31
CA LYS A 11 -20.61 -6.22 6.97
C LYS A 11 -19.82 -7.34 6.31
N LEU A 12 -19.13 -8.16 7.09
CA LEU A 12 -18.12 -9.08 6.57
C LEU A 12 -18.38 -10.56 6.87
N ALA A 13 -19.41 -10.91 7.66
CA ALA A 13 -19.70 -12.30 8.02
C ALA A 13 -19.90 -13.23 6.82
N ASN A 14 -20.56 -12.73 5.77
CA ASN A 14 -20.76 -13.50 4.54
C ASN A 14 -19.44 -13.82 3.80
N ARG A 15 -18.45 -12.93 3.91
CA ARG A 15 -17.14 -13.07 3.24
C ARG A 15 -16.13 -13.82 4.12
N TYR A 16 -16.24 -13.66 5.43
CA TYR A 16 -15.34 -14.22 6.43
C TYR A 16 -16.13 -14.90 7.55
N PRO A 17 -16.53 -16.18 7.39
CA PRO A 17 -17.25 -16.94 8.42
C PRO A 17 -16.46 -17.04 9.75
N GLU A 18 -15.13 -16.93 9.69
CA GLU A 18 -14.24 -16.94 10.86
C GLU A 18 -14.53 -15.80 11.85
N LEU A 19 -15.23 -14.75 11.43
CA LEU A 19 -15.66 -13.63 12.28
C LEU A 19 -16.78 -14.02 13.26
N GLU A 20 -17.31 -15.23 13.21
CA GLU A 20 -18.17 -15.76 14.27
C GLU A 20 -17.39 -15.90 15.59
N ASP A 21 -16.06 -16.17 15.54
CA ASP A 21 -15.23 -16.19 16.74
C ASP A 21 -14.98 -14.76 17.27
N ASN A 22 -15.53 -14.49 18.46
CA ASN A 22 -15.37 -13.19 19.12
C ASN A 22 -13.91 -12.83 19.45
N ARG A 23 -13.01 -13.82 19.59
CA ARG A 23 -11.58 -13.58 19.85
C ARG A 23 -10.92 -12.98 18.62
N ILE A 24 -11.24 -13.50 17.41
CA ILE A 24 -10.75 -12.96 16.15
C ILE A 24 -11.26 -11.52 15.95
N VAL A 25 -12.55 -11.30 16.17
CA VAL A 25 -13.14 -9.95 16.08
C VAL A 25 -12.46 -8.98 17.03
N LYS A 26 -12.22 -9.38 18.27
CA LYS A 26 -11.54 -8.55 19.26
C LYS A 26 -10.12 -8.20 18.78
N SER A 27 -9.34 -9.19 18.34
CA SER A 27 -7.96 -8.94 17.88
C SER A 27 -7.90 -8.02 16.66
N ILE A 28 -8.88 -8.09 15.76
CA ILE A 28 -9.00 -7.16 14.63
C ILE A 28 -9.26 -5.73 15.14
N LEU A 29 -10.20 -5.57 16.06
CA LEU A 29 -10.55 -4.26 16.62
C LEU A 29 -9.38 -3.65 17.39
N ASP A 30 -8.65 -4.45 18.17
CA ASP A 30 -7.46 -4.01 18.89
C ASP A 30 -6.37 -3.53 17.90
N GLU A 31 -6.08 -4.28 16.83
CA GLU A 31 -5.13 -3.83 15.78
C GLU A 31 -5.60 -2.55 15.09
N ILE A 32 -6.89 -2.43 14.76
CA ILE A 32 -7.43 -1.20 14.15
C ILE A 32 -7.22 -0.01 15.08
N GLN A 33 -7.53 -0.15 16.36
CA GLN A 33 -7.35 0.91 17.34
C GLN A 33 -5.88 1.32 17.48
N ASP A 34 -4.95 0.37 17.54
CA ASP A 34 -3.52 0.63 17.62
C ASP A 34 -3.02 1.38 16.38
N ARG A 35 -3.49 0.98 15.20
CA ARG A 35 -3.16 1.68 13.95
C ARG A 35 -3.75 3.09 13.89
N GLU A 36 -4.99 3.29 14.35
CA GLU A 36 -5.60 4.63 14.44
C GLU A 36 -4.81 5.54 15.38
N HIS A 37 -4.35 5.03 16.53
CA HIS A 37 -3.44 5.76 17.42
C HIS A 37 -2.09 6.08 16.76
N ALA A 38 -1.59 5.21 15.87
CA ALA A 38 -0.38 5.46 15.08
C ALA A 38 -0.58 6.45 13.93
N GLY A 39 -1.83 6.90 13.70
CA GLY A 39 -2.17 7.90 12.70
C GLY A 39 -2.89 7.39 11.46
N TYR A 40 -3.19 6.10 11.38
CA TYR A 40 -4.02 5.55 10.28
C TYR A 40 -5.45 6.07 10.37
N SER A 41 -6.17 6.01 9.25
CA SER A 41 -7.62 6.17 9.20
C SER A 41 -8.17 5.20 8.17
N PHE A 42 -9.07 4.34 8.61
CA PHE A 42 -9.69 3.34 7.74
C PHE A 42 -10.99 3.84 7.08
N GLU A 43 -11.33 5.10 7.30
CA GLU A 43 -12.40 5.75 6.56
C GLU A 43 -12.00 5.84 5.08
N ASN A 44 -12.80 5.26 4.20
CA ASN A 44 -12.53 5.10 2.77
C ASN A 44 -11.26 4.27 2.41
N ALA A 45 -10.66 3.56 3.37
CA ALA A 45 -9.51 2.67 3.16
C ALA A 45 -9.91 1.20 3.35
N ASP A 46 -10.97 0.80 2.69
CA ASP A 46 -11.57 -0.54 2.78
C ASP A 46 -10.62 -1.66 2.31
N GLY A 47 -9.75 -1.39 1.33
CA GLY A 47 -8.69 -2.31 0.92
C GLY A 47 -7.69 -2.58 2.04
N SER A 48 -7.20 -1.53 2.73
CA SER A 48 -6.31 -1.71 3.89
C SER A 48 -7.01 -2.40 5.05
N PHE A 49 -8.29 -2.09 5.28
CA PHE A 49 -9.10 -2.74 6.30
C PHE A 49 -9.28 -4.24 6.00
N ASP A 50 -9.61 -4.60 4.76
CA ASP A 50 -9.74 -5.99 4.31
C ASP A 50 -8.43 -6.78 4.52
N LEU A 51 -7.26 -6.15 4.28
CA LEU A 51 -5.96 -6.78 4.53
C LEU A 51 -5.74 -7.08 6.03
N VAL A 52 -6.17 -6.21 6.94
CA VAL A 52 -6.12 -6.48 8.38
C VAL A 52 -6.98 -7.69 8.70
N VAL A 53 -8.23 -7.72 8.22
CA VAL A 53 -9.13 -8.86 8.42
C VAL A 53 -8.51 -10.15 7.89
N ARG A 54 -8.00 -10.16 6.65
CA ARG A 54 -7.38 -11.35 6.04
C ARG A 54 -6.21 -11.91 6.83
N ARG A 55 -5.41 -11.04 7.47
CA ARG A 55 -4.30 -11.49 8.33
C ARG A 55 -4.82 -12.26 9.55
N HIS A 56 -5.84 -11.73 10.22
CA HIS A 56 -6.40 -12.35 11.42
C HIS A 56 -7.17 -13.65 11.14
N VAL A 57 -7.78 -13.79 9.96
CA VAL A 57 -8.48 -15.01 9.55
C VAL A 57 -7.57 -16.02 8.81
N GLY A 58 -6.26 -15.75 8.71
CA GLY A 58 -5.30 -16.64 8.07
C GLY A 58 -5.42 -16.74 6.54
N LYS A 59 -6.09 -15.79 5.90
CA LYS A 59 -6.29 -15.74 4.43
C LYS A 59 -5.36 -14.77 3.71
N TYR A 60 -4.45 -14.12 4.44
CA TYR A 60 -3.44 -13.25 3.85
C TYR A 60 -2.26 -14.08 3.34
N LYS A 61 -1.88 -13.82 2.09
CA LYS A 61 -0.66 -14.38 1.49
C LYS A 61 0.17 -13.26 0.90
N THR A 62 1.42 -13.19 1.29
CA THR A 62 2.38 -12.28 0.66
C THR A 62 2.63 -12.73 -0.77
N GLN A 63 2.39 -11.86 -1.74
CA GLN A 63 2.56 -12.15 -3.16
C GLN A 63 3.95 -11.73 -3.66
N PHE A 64 4.53 -10.73 -3.05
CA PHE A 64 5.90 -10.27 -3.31
C PHE A 64 6.46 -9.57 -2.07
N GLU A 65 7.78 -9.50 -1.98
CA GLU A 65 8.51 -8.80 -0.93
C GLU A 65 9.35 -7.68 -1.55
N PRO A 66 9.11 -6.40 -1.22
CA PRO A 66 9.99 -5.32 -1.62
C PRO A 66 11.29 -5.39 -0.82
N LEU A 67 12.44 -5.49 -1.51
CA LEU A 67 13.73 -5.55 -0.86
C LEU A 67 14.37 -4.17 -0.71
N TYR A 68 14.35 -3.37 -1.78
CA TYR A 68 14.72 -1.96 -1.75
C TYR A 68 14.18 -1.21 -2.96
N TYR A 69 14.18 0.11 -2.85
CA TYR A 69 13.98 1.01 -3.98
C TYR A 69 15.03 2.12 -3.97
N ARG A 70 15.21 2.76 -5.11
CA ARG A 70 16.02 3.97 -5.26
C ARG A 70 15.27 4.94 -6.15
N ILE A 71 15.39 6.23 -5.83
CA ILE A 71 14.84 7.31 -6.64
C ILE A 71 15.99 8.26 -6.92
N TYR A 72 16.18 8.56 -8.19
CA TYR A 72 17.14 9.52 -8.65
C TYR A 72 16.40 10.70 -9.28
N SER A 73 16.57 11.88 -8.69
CA SER A 73 16.02 13.14 -9.19
C SER A 73 17.20 13.97 -9.69
N PRO A 74 17.44 14.08 -10.99
CA PRO A 74 18.51 14.91 -11.52
C PRO A 74 18.18 16.38 -11.23
N SER A 75 19.11 17.12 -10.62
CA SER A 75 19.04 18.57 -10.58
C SER A 75 19.87 19.09 -11.77
N ASN A 76 19.22 19.49 -12.83
CA ASN A 76 19.90 20.18 -13.92
C ASN A 76 20.11 21.62 -13.50
N GLU A 77 21.36 22.05 -13.32
CA GLU A 77 21.73 23.47 -13.10
C GLU A 77 21.47 24.33 -14.34
N ASP A 78 21.41 23.72 -15.51
CA ASP A 78 20.99 24.36 -16.75
C ASP A 78 19.46 24.28 -16.89
N HIS A 79 18.81 25.43 -16.82
CA HIS A 79 17.37 25.65 -17.07
C HIS A 79 16.98 25.39 -18.54
N SER A 80 17.55 24.42 -19.20
CA SER A 80 17.06 23.93 -20.49
C SER A 80 15.81 23.11 -20.27
N GLU A 81 14.78 23.38 -21.04
CA GLU A 81 13.39 22.90 -20.97
C GLU A 81 13.15 21.37 -20.95
N SER A 82 14.13 20.55 -20.64
CA SER A 82 13.89 19.15 -20.27
C SER A 82 13.64 19.10 -18.78
N ASP A 83 12.39 19.21 -18.39
CA ASP A 83 11.93 18.75 -17.07
C ASP A 83 12.46 17.34 -16.88
N GLY A 84 13.58 17.22 -16.14
CA GLY A 84 14.29 15.96 -15.99
C GLY A 84 13.35 14.92 -15.42
N LEU A 85 13.07 13.88 -16.20
CA LEU A 85 12.29 12.74 -15.73
C LEU A 85 12.98 12.16 -14.50
N ILE A 86 12.21 11.87 -13.47
CA ILE A 86 12.69 11.19 -12.27
C ILE A 86 12.82 9.70 -12.59
N GLU A 87 13.99 9.13 -12.30
CA GLU A 87 14.22 7.69 -12.43
C GLU A 87 14.00 6.99 -11.09
N ALA A 88 13.30 5.85 -11.10
CA ALA A 88 13.22 4.96 -9.96
C ALA A 88 13.61 3.54 -10.33
N SER A 89 14.24 2.85 -9.40
CA SER A 89 14.52 1.41 -9.50
C SER A 89 14.01 0.67 -8.27
N VAL A 90 13.45 -0.52 -8.49
CA VAL A 90 12.96 -1.41 -7.42
C VAL A 90 13.60 -2.78 -7.53
N LYS A 91 13.92 -3.38 -6.39
CA LYS A 91 14.25 -4.80 -6.31
C LYS A 91 13.21 -5.49 -5.44
N VAL A 92 12.58 -6.50 -6.01
CA VAL A 92 11.52 -7.28 -5.35
C VAL A 92 11.84 -8.77 -5.46
N ARG A 93 11.36 -9.53 -4.49
CA ARG A 93 11.22 -10.99 -4.60
C ARG A 93 9.76 -11.28 -4.90
N VAL A 94 9.49 -11.98 -5.98
CA VAL A 94 8.13 -12.34 -6.41
C VAL A 94 7.83 -13.79 -6.02
N GLY A 95 6.63 -14.04 -5.49
CA GLY A 95 6.20 -15.35 -5.00
C GLY A 95 5.93 -15.36 -3.49
N THR A 96 5.37 -16.45 -2.99
CA THR A 96 5.09 -16.61 -1.56
C THR A 96 6.38 -16.85 -0.78
N VAL A 97 6.44 -16.35 0.45
CA VAL A 97 7.60 -16.52 1.36
C VAL A 97 7.89 -18.01 1.62
N ASP A 98 6.90 -18.88 1.49
CA ASP A 98 7.04 -20.32 1.66
C ASP A 98 7.79 -21.00 0.50
N ASP A 99 7.86 -20.36 -0.67
CA ASP A 99 8.70 -20.77 -1.79
C ASP A 99 10.14 -20.23 -1.66
N ALA A 100 10.78 -20.43 -0.50
CA ALA A 100 12.15 -20.02 -0.21
C ALA A 100 13.21 -20.55 -1.20
N LYS A 101 12.81 -21.35 -2.20
CA LYS A 101 13.62 -21.85 -3.30
C LYS A 101 13.48 -21.08 -4.60
N SER A 102 12.52 -20.14 -4.71
CA SER A 102 12.41 -19.35 -5.92
C SER A 102 13.32 -18.13 -5.80
N ASP A 103 14.43 -18.19 -6.47
CA ASP A 103 15.37 -17.07 -6.70
C ASP A 103 14.74 -16.03 -7.65
N ASN A 104 13.43 -15.83 -7.53
CA ASN A 104 12.64 -14.95 -8.39
C ASN A 104 12.82 -13.46 -7.99
N LEU A 105 14.08 -13.04 -8.03
CA LEU A 105 14.48 -11.66 -7.80
C LEU A 105 14.31 -10.86 -9.08
N ARG A 106 13.59 -9.74 -9.00
CA ARG A 106 13.42 -8.83 -10.11
C ARG A 106 13.96 -7.45 -9.75
N LEU A 107 14.82 -6.91 -10.62
CA LEU A 107 15.34 -5.55 -10.55
C LEU A 107 14.85 -4.82 -11.80
N CYS A 108 13.99 -3.83 -11.61
CA CYS A 108 13.42 -3.04 -12.70
C CYS A 108 13.59 -1.56 -12.42
N ALA A 109 13.78 -0.78 -13.49
CA ALA A 109 13.84 0.67 -13.45
C ALA A 109 12.84 1.27 -14.44
N ALA A 110 12.37 2.47 -14.12
CA ALA A 110 11.50 3.26 -14.99
C ALA A 110 11.65 4.75 -14.68
N GLU A 111 11.31 5.55 -15.66
CA GLU A 111 11.21 7.01 -15.55
C GLU A 111 9.75 7.42 -15.34
N GLY A 112 9.54 8.57 -14.71
CA GLY A 112 8.22 9.15 -14.47
C GLY A 112 8.27 10.64 -14.23
N ASN A 113 7.10 11.27 -14.25
CA ASN A 113 6.95 12.72 -14.06
C ASN A 113 7.17 13.14 -12.58
N GLY A 114 7.29 12.18 -11.68
CA GLY A 114 7.53 12.39 -10.26
C GLY A 114 7.97 11.09 -9.58
N PRO A 115 8.44 11.15 -8.32
CA PRO A 115 9.01 9.99 -7.62
C PRO A 115 8.00 8.85 -7.46
N VAL A 116 6.73 9.16 -7.21
CA VAL A 116 5.66 8.17 -7.07
C VAL A 116 5.33 7.51 -8.41
N ASP A 117 5.25 8.30 -9.51
CA ASP A 117 4.98 7.77 -10.84
C ASP A 117 6.13 6.88 -11.33
N ALA A 118 7.38 7.32 -11.19
CA ALA A 118 8.55 6.53 -11.57
C ALA A 118 8.61 5.21 -10.79
N LEU A 119 8.38 5.27 -9.47
CA LEU A 119 8.40 4.08 -8.62
C LEU A 119 7.25 3.11 -8.95
N ASN A 120 6.04 3.63 -9.18
CA ASN A 120 4.88 2.82 -9.59
C ASN A 120 5.16 2.10 -10.93
N ARG A 121 5.70 2.81 -11.92
CA ARG A 121 6.07 2.20 -13.21
C ARG A 121 7.14 1.13 -13.07
N ALA A 122 8.17 1.36 -12.25
CA ALA A 122 9.22 0.38 -11.99
C ALA A 122 8.66 -0.87 -11.29
N LEU A 123 7.78 -0.69 -10.29
CA LEU A 123 7.14 -1.78 -9.58
C LEU A 123 6.20 -2.58 -10.48
N ARG A 124 5.37 -1.91 -11.28
CA ARG A 124 4.49 -2.58 -12.25
C ARG A 124 5.31 -3.41 -13.24
N LYS A 125 6.40 -2.85 -13.79
CA LYS A 125 7.31 -3.58 -14.68
C LYS A 125 7.91 -4.84 -14.04
N ALA A 126 8.14 -4.82 -12.72
CA ALA A 126 8.65 -5.98 -12.00
C ALA A 126 7.58 -7.05 -11.75
N LEU A 127 6.30 -6.67 -11.66
CA LEU A 127 5.23 -7.54 -11.20
C LEU A 127 4.29 -8.03 -12.32
N LEU A 128 4.17 -7.30 -13.44
CA LEU A 128 3.16 -7.55 -14.47
C LEU A 128 3.23 -8.97 -15.09
N ASP A 129 4.42 -9.51 -15.28
CA ASP A 129 4.58 -10.86 -15.83
C ASP A 129 3.93 -11.94 -14.94
N GLU A 130 4.03 -11.76 -13.60
CA GLU A 130 3.46 -12.69 -12.63
C GLU A 130 2.00 -12.37 -12.30
N PHE A 131 1.67 -11.09 -12.33
CA PHE A 131 0.34 -10.56 -12.00
C PHE A 131 -0.23 -9.71 -13.13
N PRO A 132 -0.61 -10.30 -14.28
CA PRO A 132 -1.15 -9.53 -15.42
C PRO A 132 -2.40 -8.72 -15.05
N VAL A 133 -3.13 -9.16 -14.03
CA VAL A 133 -4.31 -8.45 -13.48
C VAL A 133 -4.01 -7.01 -13.05
N LEU A 134 -2.75 -6.66 -12.80
CA LEU A 134 -2.35 -5.30 -12.47
C LEU A 134 -2.53 -4.31 -13.64
N GLU A 135 -2.69 -4.79 -14.88
CA GLU A 135 -3.02 -3.91 -16.03
C GLU A 135 -4.33 -3.17 -15.82
N ASP A 136 -5.31 -3.83 -15.19
CA ASP A 136 -6.63 -3.26 -14.89
C ASP A 136 -6.66 -2.40 -13.61
N LEU A 137 -5.55 -2.33 -12.88
CA LEU A 137 -5.45 -1.54 -11.65
C LEU A 137 -5.00 -0.12 -11.99
N HIS A 138 -5.85 0.86 -11.70
CA HIS A 138 -5.59 2.27 -11.97
C HIS A 138 -5.66 3.09 -10.67
N LEU A 139 -4.64 3.91 -10.41
CA LEU A 139 -4.68 4.92 -9.36
C LEU A 139 -5.59 6.06 -9.80
N THR A 140 -6.60 6.40 -9.01
CA THR A 140 -7.59 7.44 -9.30
C THR A 140 -7.45 8.66 -8.40
N ASP A 141 -6.95 8.48 -7.17
CA ASP A 141 -6.67 9.59 -6.26
C ASP A 141 -5.45 9.30 -5.37
N PHE A 142 -4.73 10.35 -5.02
CA PHE A 142 -3.56 10.34 -4.17
C PHE A 142 -3.61 11.53 -3.22
N THR A 143 -3.87 11.28 -1.94
CA THR A 143 -3.98 12.33 -0.92
C THR A 143 -2.95 12.13 0.19
N VAL A 144 -2.23 13.19 0.54
CA VAL A 144 -1.25 13.19 1.64
C VAL A 144 -1.68 14.17 2.72
N ARG A 145 -1.64 13.73 3.98
CA ARG A 145 -1.94 14.56 5.15
C ARG A 145 -0.90 14.38 6.24
N VAL A 146 -0.49 15.48 6.87
CA VAL A 146 0.35 15.43 8.07
C VAL A 146 -0.51 14.95 9.25
N VAL A 147 0.01 13.95 10.01
CA VAL A 147 -0.72 13.34 11.13
C VAL A 147 -0.41 14.02 12.45
N ASN A 148 0.87 14.35 12.69
CA ASN A 148 1.33 15.02 13.91
C ASN A 148 2.21 16.23 13.53
N SER A 149 1.58 17.37 13.39
CA SER A 149 2.26 18.62 12.99
C SER A 149 3.22 19.19 14.06
N THR A 150 3.20 18.64 15.28
CA THR A 150 4.07 19.10 16.38
C THR A 150 5.53 18.65 16.25
N GLU A 151 5.84 17.70 15.38
CA GLU A 151 7.19 17.18 15.15
C GLU A 151 7.89 17.84 13.94
N GLU A 152 7.35 18.94 13.41
CA GLU A 152 7.90 19.71 12.29
C GLU A 152 8.30 18.83 11.11
N THR A 153 9.60 18.81 10.73
CA THR A 153 10.12 18.01 9.59
C THR A 153 10.15 16.50 9.84
N ALA A 154 10.02 16.05 11.08
CA ALA A 154 9.92 14.63 11.47
C ALA A 154 8.46 14.16 11.58
N ALA A 155 7.50 15.00 11.21
CA ALA A 155 6.09 14.68 11.26
C ALA A 155 5.77 13.48 10.36
N LYS A 156 4.92 12.57 10.86
CA LYS A 156 4.40 11.48 10.05
C LYS A 156 3.40 12.01 9.03
N VAL A 157 3.41 11.42 7.86
CA VAL A 157 2.39 11.64 6.83
C VAL A 157 1.51 10.41 6.70
N ARG A 158 0.23 10.65 6.50
CA ARG A 158 -0.75 9.66 6.07
C ARG A 158 -0.95 9.80 4.58
N VAL A 159 -0.71 8.73 3.85
CA VAL A 159 -0.95 8.63 2.42
C VAL A 159 -2.20 7.79 2.21
N TYR A 160 -3.16 8.33 1.50
CA TYR A 160 -4.35 7.64 1.05
C TYR A 160 -4.30 7.50 -0.46
N LEU A 161 -4.48 6.28 -0.95
CA LEU A 161 -4.54 5.96 -2.37
C LEU A 161 -5.91 5.37 -2.68
N GLU A 162 -6.56 5.91 -3.70
CA GLU A 162 -7.78 5.32 -4.25
C GLU A 162 -7.47 4.65 -5.58
N HIS A 163 -7.96 3.45 -5.75
CA HIS A 163 -7.73 2.63 -6.93
C HIS A 163 -9.05 2.22 -7.55
N ARG A 164 -9.04 2.11 -8.88
CA ARG A 164 -10.10 1.46 -9.63
C ARG A 164 -9.58 0.14 -10.19
N PHE A 165 -10.33 -0.93 -9.98
CA PHE A 165 -10.04 -2.26 -10.49
C PHE A 165 -11.34 -2.91 -10.96
N GLN A 166 -11.41 -3.28 -12.24
CA GLN A 166 -12.59 -3.91 -12.88
C GLN A 166 -13.92 -3.17 -12.61
N GLY A 167 -13.85 -1.84 -12.58
CA GLY A 167 -15.02 -0.99 -12.34
C GLY A 167 -15.34 -0.71 -10.87
N GLU A 168 -14.73 -1.42 -9.94
CA GLU A 168 -14.88 -1.18 -8.50
C GLU A 168 -13.79 -0.24 -7.97
N MET A 169 -14.16 0.59 -6.99
CA MET A 169 -13.26 1.50 -6.31
C MET A 169 -12.89 0.94 -4.94
N PHE A 170 -11.63 1.07 -4.55
CA PHE A 170 -11.19 0.74 -3.19
C PHE A 170 -10.03 1.64 -2.76
N GLY A 171 -9.99 1.92 -1.46
CA GLY A 171 -8.97 2.75 -0.85
C GLY A 171 -7.95 1.96 -0.06
N THR A 172 -6.72 2.47 -0.02
CA THR A 172 -5.64 1.99 0.85
C THR A 172 -5.02 3.15 1.61
N VAL A 173 -4.44 2.87 2.76
CA VAL A 173 -3.81 3.88 3.63
C VAL A 173 -2.49 3.38 4.17
N GLY A 174 -1.49 4.26 4.16
CA GLY A 174 -0.20 4.06 4.82
C GLY A 174 0.17 5.26 5.69
N VAL A 175 1.03 5.05 6.69
CA VAL A 175 1.54 6.10 7.59
C VAL A 175 3.02 5.88 7.83
N ASN A 176 3.82 6.89 7.51
CA ASN A 176 5.27 6.86 7.75
C ASN A 176 5.80 8.31 7.86
N VAL A 177 7.03 8.49 8.34
CA VAL A 177 7.77 9.76 8.23
C VAL A 177 8.26 10.01 6.80
N ASP A 178 8.46 8.94 6.02
CA ASP A 178 8.83 8.96 4.61
C ASP A 178 7.58 8.75 3.76
N ILE A 179 7.24 9.73 2.93
CA ILE A 179 6.05 9.70 2.06
C ILE A 179 6.06 8.51 1.08
N ILE A 180 7.23 8.05 0.67
CA ILE A 180 7.34 6.91 -0.25
C ILE A 180 7.09 5.58 0.46
N LYS A 181 7.36 5.53 1.78
CA LYS A 181 7.10 4.34 2.61
C LYS A 181 5.70 4.33 3.23
N ALA A 182 5.03 5.46 3.22
CA ALA A 182 3.64 5.59 3.64
C ALA A 182 2.70 5.04 2.55
#